data_2d507061f528560b4fa1b011b8a8b6c8
#
_entry.id   2d507061f528560b4fa1b011b8a8b6c8
#
_cell.length_a   1.000
_cell.length_b   1.000
_cell.length_c   1.000
_cell.angle_alpha   90.00
_cell.angle_beta   90.00
_cell.angle_gamma   90.00
#
_symmetry.space_group_name_H-M   'P 1'
#
loop_
_entity.id
_entity.type
_entity.pdbx_description
1 polymer ?
#
loop_
_entity_poly.entity_id
_entity_poly.type
_entity_poly.pdbx_seq_one_letter_code
_entity_poly.pdbx_strand_id
1 'polypeptide(L)'
;MSKKKQDKTKQNITNVHDKFFKETFSRLEVAESFIEELFPQELKEKINLKDLKRISESFIDDELEEYFCDIIYQTNLSNQETLVTLLFEHKSYTVPFPHIQLLQYILNIWKQEIKDGKNTLSLVIPIVIHHGDKKWEYKSMKSYFVDLPQVLHSFIPDFDYLLFSLSDMADDQLISIKNVILSMSAMLLKHSHDENDEFLKLTPFWLEKIKELDAQQQLDFIRSAFVYIQNAINLTNKEIPTIFTRVSKNVNNIAMTIADHIRIEEREMTTLEHIKGLLEKGLDADLIADAFKIPVKKVKDIIQKIKDSNQ
;
A
#
# COMPACT_ATOMS: atom_id res chain seq x y z
N MET A 1 13.35 16.23 -22.70
CA MET A 1 13.61 16.07 -21.25
C MET A 1 12.36 16.05 -20.36
N SER A 2 11.18 16.50 -20.83
CA SER A 2 9.94 16.59 -20.02
C SER A 2 9.25 15.26 -19.72
N LYS A 3 9.09 14.32 -20.68
CA LYS A 3 8.37 13.05 -20.47
C LYS A 3 9.01 12.10 -19.43
N LYS A 4 10.35 11.96 -19.43
CA LYS A 4 11.04 11.08 -18.46
C LYS A 4 10.96 11.58 -17.00
N LYS A 5 10.80 12.89 -16.79
CA LYS A 5 10.63 13.45 -15.42
C LYS A 5 9.21 13.24 -14.91
N GLN A 6 8.20 13.36 -15.79
CA GLN A 6 6.80 13.09 -15.44
C GLN A 6 6.54 11.61 -15.15
N ASP A 7 7.17 10.67 -15.88
CA ASP A 7 7.03 9.24 -15.62
C ASP A 7 7.67 8.81 -14.29
N LYS A 8 8.86 9.35 -13.94
CA LYS A 8 9.49 9.06 -12.64
C LYS A 8 8.68 9.60 -11.46
N THR A 9 8.06 10.77 -11.60
CA THR A 9 7.23 11.36 -10.53
C THR A 9 5.96 10.54 -10.33
N LYS A 10 5.29 10.09 -11.40
CA LYS A 10 4.12 9.22 -11.31
C LYS A 10 4.46 7.85 -10.68
N GLN A 11 5.58 7.24 -11.05
CA GLN A 11 6.02 5.95 -10.51
C GLN A 11 6.39 6.04 -9.01
N ASN A 12 6.97 7.16 -8.56
CA ASN A 12 7.23 7.39 -7.14
C ASN A 12 5.94 7.56 -6.33
N ILE A 13 4.94 8.27 -6.85
CA ILE A 13 3.66 8.49 -6.16
C ILE A 13 2.90 7.16 -6.03
N THR A 14 2.83 6.34 -7.07
CA THR A 14 2.20 5.01 -7.02
C THR A 14 2.84 4.13 -5.95
N ASN A 15 4.18 4.11 -5.86
CA ASN A 15 4.90 3.38 -4.81
C ASN A 15 4.55 3.83 -3.38
N VAL A 16 4.22 5.10 -3.16
CA VAL A 16 3.86 5.62 -1.83
C VAL A 16 2.49 5.11 -1.39
N HIS A 17 1.52 5.12 -2.29
CA HIS A 17 0.18 4.59 -2.03
C HIS A 17 0.26 3.09 -1.70
N ASP A 18 0.99 2.31 -2.50
CA ASP A 18 1.15 0.87 -2.32
C ASP A 18 1.85 0.54 -0.99
N LYS A 19 2.90 1.29 -0.62
CA LYS A 19 3.59 1.10 0.67
C LYS A 19 2.67 1.37 1.85
N PHE A 20 1.93 2.47 1.82
CA PHE A 20 1.01 2.82 2.89
C PHE A 20 -0.13 1.81 3.01
N PHE A 21 -0.68 1.38 1.87
CA PHE A 21 -1.68 0.33 1.83
C PHE A 21 -1.15 -0.98 2.44
N LYS A 22 0.01 -1.45 1.99
CA LYS A 22 0.65 -2.68 2.51
C LYS A 22 0.91 -2.58 4.01
N GLU A 23 1.43 -1.47 4.50
CA GLU A 23 1.67 -1.27 5.92
C GLU A 23 0.37 -1.31 6.74
N THR A 24 -0.71 -0.71 6.24
CA THR A 24 -2.01 -0.71 6.88
C THR A 24 -2.65 -2.09 6.88
N PHE A 25 -2.85 -2.67 5.70
CA PHE A 25 -3.59 -3.92 5.51
C PHE A 25 -2.77 -5.19 5.83
N SER A 26 -1.49 -5.05 6.16
CA SER A 26 -0.69 -6.15 6.72
C SER A 26 -1.01 -6.44 8.19
N ARG A 27 -1.74 -5.55 8.84
CA ARG A 27 -2.18 -5.70 10.24
C ARG A 27 -3.43 -6.57 10.26
N LEU A 28 -3.37 -7.65 11.03
CA LEU A 28 -4.47 -8.63 11.10
C LEU A 28 -5.77 -7.96 11.56
N GLU A 29 -5.70 -7.13 12.59
CA GLU A 29 -6.84 -6.42 13.16
C GLU A 29 -7.49 -5.43 12.17
N VAL A 30 -6.73 -4.91 11.21
CA VAL A 30 -7.25 -4.06 10.12
C VAL A 30 -8.00 -4.90 9.10
N ALA A 31 -7.43 -6.04 8.69
CA ALA A 31 -8.08 -6.95 7.76
C ALA A 31 -9.35 -7.57 8.34
N GLU A 32 -9.34 -7.98 9.61
CA GLU A 32 -10.51 -8.47 10.34
C GLU A 32 -11.64 -7.43 10.34
N SER A 33 -11.32 -6.18 10.75
CA SER A 33 -12.29 -5.09 10.78
C SER A 33 -12.83 -4.76 9.38
N PHE A 34 -11.97 -4.76 8.36
CA PHE A 34 -12.38 -4.53 6.98
C PHE A 34 -13.40 -5.58 6.51
N ILE A 35 -13.17 -6.85 6.82
CA ILE A 35 -14.10 -7.93 6.48
C ILE A 35 -15.39 -7.79 7.29
N GLU A 36 -15.28 -7.56 8.60
CA GLU A 36 -16.43 -7.48 9.50
C GLU A 36 -17.36 -6.30 9.18
N GLU A 37 -16.81 -5.16 8.79
CA GLU A 37 -17.57 -3.93 8.63
C GLU A 37 -17.96 -3.62 7.20
N LEU A 38 -17.17 -4.03 6.21
CA LEU A 38 -17.35 -3.63 4.83
C LEU A 38 -17.79 -4.75 3.87
N PHE A 39 -17.52 -6.03 4.19
CA PHE A 39 -17.95 -7.12 3.31
C PHE A 39 -19.48 -7.24 3.25
N PRO A 40 -20.01 -7.76 2.12
CA PRO A 40 -21.40 -8.17 2.04
C PRO A 40 -21.74 -9.17 3.17
N GLN A 41 -22.92 -8.99 3.79
CA GLN A 41 -23.34 -9.78 4.96
C GLN A 41 -23.27 -11.28 4.70
N GLU A 42 -23.69 -11.73 3.52
CA GLU A 42 -23.69 -13.15 3.13
C GLU A 42 -22.29 -13.76 3.10
N LEU A 43 -21.27 -12.99 2.70
CA LEU A 43 -19.88 -13.46 2.66
C LEU A 43 -19.26 -13.48 4.05
N LYS A 44 -19.44 -12.42 4.84
CA LYS A 44 -18.83 -12.37 6.17
C LYS A 44 -19.35 -13.43 7.12
N GLU A 45 -20.62 -13.88 6.97
CA GLU A 45 -21.17 -15.00 7.74
C GLU A 45 -20.53 -16.36 7.39
N LYS A 46 -19.91 -16.45 6.20
CA LYS A 46 -19.20 -17.65 5.74
C LYS A 46 -17.72 -17.66 6.07
N ILE A 47 -17.13 -16.53 6.38
CA ILE A 47 -15.69 -16.41 6.66
C ILE A 47 -15.43 -16.56 8.17
N ASN A 48 -14.52 -17.45 8.54
CA ASN A 48 -14.11 -17.61 9.93
C ASN A 48 -12.97 -16.65 10.28
N LEU A 49 -13.29 -15.49 10.82
CA LEU A 49 -12.30 -14.48 11.21
C LEU A 49 -11.32 -14.98 12.28
N LYS A 50 -11.71 -15.93 13.14
CA LYS A 50 -10.82 -16.47 14.18
C LYS A 50 -9.63 -17.24 13.63
N ASP A 51 -9.76 -17.79 12.43
CA ASP A 51 -8.71 -18.55 11.75
C ASP A 51 -7.96 -17.68 10.71
N LEU A 52 -8.33 -16.39 10.61
CA LEU A 52 -7.71 -15.49 9.65
C LEU A 52 -6.21 -15.35 9.95
N LYS A 53 -5.39 -15.60 8.95
CA LYS A 53 -3.94 -15.45 9.05
C LYS A 53 -3.37 -14.84 7.78
N ARG A 54 -2.43 -13.94 7.94
CA ARG A 54 -1.65 -13.42 6.82
C ARG A 54 -0.69 -14.49 6.30
N ILE A 55 -0.63 -14.63 5.00
CA ILE A 55 0.36 -15.48 4.32
C ILE A 55 1.52 -14.58 3.91
N SER A 56 2.75 -15.00 4.23
CA SER A 56 3.95 -14.26 3.85
C SER A 56 4.16 -14.29 2.33
N GLU A 57 4.78 -13.24 1.80
CA GLU A 57 5.04 -13.02 0.37
C GLU A 57 5.95 -14.07 -0.29
N SER A 58 6.44 -15.08 0.45
CA SER A 58 7.27 -16.18 -0.04
C SER A 58 6.57 -17.15 -1.01
N PHE A 59 5.34 -16.84 -1.42
CA PHE A 59 4.59 -17.53 -2.48
C PHE A 59 5.00 -17.10 -3.90
N ILE A 60 6.16 -16.44 -4.07
CA ILE A 60 6.56 -15.84 -5.33
C ILE A 60 7.73 -16.64 -5.88
N ASP A 61 7.55 -17.15 -7.09
CA ASP A 61 8.61 -17.76 -7.89
C ASP A 61 9.62 -16.66 -8.29
N ASP A 62 10.92 -16.94 -8.16
CA ASP A 62 12.03 -16.01 -8.46
C ASP A 62 11.97 -15.42 -9.90
N GLU A 63 11.19 -16.04 -10.81
CA GLU A 63 10.98 -15.55 -12.18
C GLU A 63 9.85 -14.49 -12.32
N LEU A 64 9.11 -14.17 -11.24
CA LEU A 64 7.89 -13.33 -11.25
C LEU A 64 8.01 -12.06 -10.40
N GLU A 65 9.20 -11.49 -10.22
CA GLU A 65 9.44 -10.26 -9.45
C GLU A 65 8.56 -9.05 -9.85
N GLU A 66 7.89 -9.08 -10.99
CA GLU A 66 7.03 -7.98 -11.48
C GLU A 66 5.52 -8.16 -11.18
N TYR A 67 5.07 -9.29 -10.61
CA TYR A 67 3.63 -9.60 -10.43
C TYR A 67 3.28 -9.90 -8.97
N PHE A 68 3.52 -8.94 -8.09
CA PHE A 68 3.14 -9.06 -6.68
C PHE A 68 1.68 -8.68 -6.46
N CYS A 69 0.89 -9.59 -5.87
CA CYS A 69 -0.33 -9.17 -5.17
C CYS A 69 0.06 -8.43 -3.89
N ASP A 70 -0.78 -7.47 -3.48
CA ASP A 70 -0.41 -6.64 -2.34
C ASP A 70 -0.41 -7.42 -1.03
N ILE A 71 -1.49 -8.11 -0.68
CA ILE A 71 -1.58 -8.84 0.59
C ILE A 71 -2.49 -10.07 0.44
N ILE A 72 -2.07 -11.19 1.04
CA ILE A 72 -2.85 -12.43 1.06
C ILE A 72 -3.16 -12.83 2.50
N TYR A 73 -4.43 -13.13 2.74
CA TYR A 73 -4.90 -13.78 3.95
C TYR A 73 -5.52 -15.13 3.63
N GLN A 74 -5.39 -16.06 4.55
CA GLN A 74 -6.08 -17.35 4.50
C GLN A 74 -6.93 -17.54 5.74
N THR A 75 -8.07 -18.19 5.53
CA THR A 75 -8.99 -18.60 6.59
C THR A 75 -9.79 -19.82 6.12
N ASN A 76 -10.60 -20.38 7.01
CA ASN A 76 -11.55 -21.43 6.68
C ASN A 76 -12.96 -20.84 6.49
N LEU A 77 -13.80 -21.53 5.74
CA LEU A 77 -15.23 -21.25 5.78
C LEU A 77 -15.79 -21.66 7.14
N SER A 78 -16.75 -20.88 7.64
CA SER A 78 -17.46 -21.21 8.87
C SER A 78 -18.12 -22.57 8.74
N ASN A 79 -17.84 -23.47 9.71
CA ASN A 79 -18.35 -24.84 9.75
C ASN A 79 -17.86 -25.80 8.64
N GLN A 80 -16.80 -25.47 7.91
CA GLN A 80 -16.19 -26.33 6.89
C GLN A 80 -14.68 -26.20 6.90
N GLU A 81 -13.96 -27.30 6.64
CA GLU A 81 -12.50 -27.28 6.47
C GLU A 81 -12.06 -26.80 5.07
N THR A 82 -12.89 -25.98 4.44
CA THR A 82 -12.58 -25.41 3.11
C THR A 82 -11.74 -24.15 3.28
N LEU A 83 -10.53 -24.21 2.76
CA LEU A 83 -9.60 -23.07 2.79
C LEU A 83 -10.04 -21.99 1.80
N VAL A 84 -10.11 -20.77 2.29
CA VAL A 84 -10.37 -19.55 1.48
C VAL A 84 -9.14 -18.66 1.53
N THR A 85 -8.72 -18.21 0.38
CA THR A 85 -7.66 -17.21 0.24
C THR A 85 -8.27 -15.86 -0.16
N LEU A 86 -8.05 -14.85 0.66
CA LEU A 86 -8.47 -13.46 0.41
C LEU A 86 -7.27 -12.72 -0.18
N LEU A 87 -7.43 -12.29 -1.43
CA LEU A 87 -6.42 -11.55 -2.18
C LEU A 87 -6.79 -10.07 -2.17
N PHE A 88 -6.08 -9.27 -1.39
CA PHE A 88 -6.24 -7.81 -1.39
C PHE A 88 -5.32 -7.19 -2.42
N GLU A 89 -5.90 -6.40 -3.31
CA GLU A 89 -5.21 -5.65 -4.35
C GLU A 89 -5.58 -4.17 -4.26
N HIS A 90 -4.57 -3.32 -4.20
CA HIS A 90 -4.72 -1.87 -4.13
C HIS A 90 -4.62 -1.22 -5.51
N LYS A 91 -5.46 -0.21 -5.76
CA LYS A 91 -5.43 0.56 -6.99
C LYS A 91 -5.67 2.05 -6.74
N SER A 92 -4.72 2.88 -7.17
CA SER A 92 -4.85 4.34 -7.21
C SER A 92 -5.37 4.86 -8.56
N TYR A 93 -5.66 3.97 -9.51
CA TYR A 93 -6.21 4.30 -10.82
C TYR A 93 -7.04 3.14 -11.36
N THR A 94 -7.91 3.43 -12.34
CA THR A 94 -8.76 2.40 -12.96
C THR A 94 -7.96 1.57 -13.98
N VAL A 95 -8.18 0.25 -13.99
CA VAL A 95 -7.55 -0.70 -14.92
C VAL A 95 -8.60 -1.22 -15.90
N PRO A 96 -8.34 -1.25 -17.22
CA PRO A 96 -9.33 -1.68 -18.22
C PRO A 96 -9.77 -3.13 -18.07
N PHE A 97 -8.85 -4.03 -17.70
CA PHE A 97 -9.06 -5.48 -17.61
C PHE A 97 -8.52 -6.04 -16.28
N PRO A 98 -9.13 -5.68 -15.12
CA PRO A 98 -8.62 -6.12 -13.82
C PRO A 98 -8.63 -7.64 -13.66
N HIS A 99 -9.59 -8.34 -14.25
CA HIS A 99 -9.66 -9.80 -14.18
C HIS A 99 -8.40 -10.49 -14.70
N ILE A 100 -7.70 -9.93 -15.69
CA ILE A 100 -6.49 -10.55 -16.24
C ILE A 100 -5.38 -10.57 -15.18
N GLN A 101 -5.17 -9.46 -14.49
CA GLN A 101 -4.19 -9.38 -13.40
C GLN A 101 -4.60 -10.28 -12.23
N LEU A 102 -5.87 -10.22 -11.82
CA LEU A 102 -6.38 -11.04 -10.72
C LEU A 102 -6.28 -12.53 -11.03
N LEU A 103 -6.58 -12.95 -12.28
CA LEU A 103 -6.43 -14.32 -12.73
C LEU A 103 -4.98 -14.79 -12.65
N GLN A 104 -4.03 -13.95 -13.01
CA GLN A 104 -2.60 -14.26 -12.88
C GLN A 104 -2.23 -14.53 -11.41
N TYR A 105 -2.71 -13.72 -10.47
CA TYR A 105 -2.48 -13.94 -9.04
C TYR A 105 -3.14 -15.22 -8.53
N ILE A 106 -4.39 -15.50 -8.93
CA ILE A 106 -5.10 -16.75 -8.60
C ILE A 106 -4.29 -17.96 -9.07
N LEU A 107 -3.82 -17.93 -10.32
CA LEU A 107 -3.02 -19.02 -10.89
C LEU A 107 -1.69 -19.20 -10.14
N ASN A 108 -1.04 -18.13 -9.72
CA ASN A 108 0.21 -18.21 -8.95
C ASN A 108 -0.04 -18.85 -7.56
N ILE A 109 -1.12 -18.46 -6.87
CA ILE A 109 -1.53 -19.09 -5.61
C ILE A 109 -1.74 -20.58 -5.80
N TRP A 110 -2.52 -20.97 -6.80
CA TRP A 110 -2.82 -22.38 -7.07
C TRP A 110 -1.58 -23.17 -7.50
N LYS A 111 -0.69 -22.61 -8.31
CA LYS A 111 0.59 -23.25 -8.67
C LYS A 111 1.44 -23.54 -7.44
N GLN A 112 1.49 -22.58 -6.50
CA GLN A 112 2.22 -22.78 -5.26
C GLN A 112 1.58 -23.87 -4.40
N GLU A 113 0.26 -23.87 -4.27
CA GLU A 113 -0.46 -24.92 -3.54
C GLU A 113 -0.19 -26.32 -4.10
N ILE A 114 -0.15 -26.43 -5.44
CA ILE A 114 0.21 -27.69 -6.12
C ILE A 114 1.68 -28.06 -5.84
N LYS A 115 2.60 -27.11 -5.90
CA LYS A 115 4.03 -27.30 -5.58
C LYS A 115 4.22 -27.75 -4.13
N ASP A 116 3.39 -27.26 -3.21
CA ASP A 116 3.38 -27.65 -1.80
C ASP A 116 2.70 -29.01 -1.56
N GLY A 117 2.26 -29.69 -2.60
CA GLY A 117 1.68 -31.04 -2.55
C GLY A 117 0.22 -31.07 -2.13
N LYS A 118 -0.52 -29.95 -2.20
CA LYS A 118 -1.95 -29.94 -1.92
C LYS A 118 -2.73 -30.70 -3.02
N ASN A 119 -3.67 -31.51 -2.61
CA ASN A 119 -4.56 -32.24 -3.51
C ASN A 119 -5.85 -31.49 -3.87
N THR A 120 -6.12 -30.38 -3.17
CA THR A 120 -7.27 -29.49 -3.37
C THR A 120 -6.78 -28.05 -3.37
N LEU A 121 -7.39 -27.22 -4.22
CA LEU A 121 -7.05 -25.81 -4.32
C LEU A 121 -7.96 -24.99 -3.41
N SER A 122 -7.42 -23.93 -2.83
CA SER A 122 -8.23 -22.96 -2.08
C SER A 122 -9.14 -22.17 -3.01
N LEU A 123 -10.31 -21.77 -2.49
CA LEU A 123 -11.11 -20.74 -3.15
C LEU A 123 -10.40 -19.40 -2.96
N VAL A 124 -10.04 -18.73 -4.04
CA VAL A 124 -9.46 -17.39 -4.00
C VAL A 124 -10.55 -16.36 -4.23
N ILE A 125 -10.72 -15.42 -3.28
CA ILE A 125 -11.64 -14.29 -3.38
C ILE A 125 -10.80 -13.03 -3.60
N PRO A 126 -10.77 -12.46 -4.83
CA PRO A 126 -10.07 -11.22 -5.08
C PRO A 126 -10.85 -10.02 -4.53
N ILE A 127 -10.13 -9.10 -3.91
CA ILE A 127 -10.66 -7.89 -3.30
C ILE A 127 -9.84 -6.72 -3.84
N VAL A 128 -10.49 -5.83 -4.59
CA VAL A 128 -9.87 -4.62 -5.12
C VAL A 128 -10.29 -3.43 -4.27
N ILE A 129 -9.32 -2.74 -3.68
CA ILE A 129 -9.54 -1.50 -2.95
C ILE A 129 -9.02 -0.35 -3.81
N HIS A 130 -9.93 0.49 -4.25
CA HIS A 130 -9.67 1.61 -5.16
C HIS A 130 -9.89 2.94 -4.46
N HIS A 131 -8.98 3.90 -4.68
CA HIS A 131 -9.08 5.26 -4.16
C HIS A 131 -8.74 6.36 -5.18
N GLY A 132 -8.69 6.00 -6.48
CA GLY A 132 -8.39 6.95 -7.55
C GLY A 132 -9.54 7.93 -7.83
N ASP A 133 -9.23 9.06 -8.47
CA ASP A 133 -10.19 10.13 -8.83
C ASP A 133 -11.27 9.70 -9.81
N LYS A 134 -10.98 8.71 -10.65
CA LYS A 134 -11.91 8.23 -11.66
C LYS A 134 -12.77 7.13 -11.07
N LYS A 135 -14.09 7.26 -11.22
CA LYS A 135 -15.01 6.22 -10.83
C LYS A 135 -14.64 4.89 -11.49
N TRP A 136 -14.55 3.84 -10.69
CA TRP A 136 -14.34 2.48 -11.18
C TRP A 136 -15.68 1.78 -11.30
N GLU A 137 -16.11 1.55 -12.53
CA GLU A 137 -17.30 0.76 -12.80
C GLU A 137 -16.93 -0.72 -12.85
N TYR A 138 -17.60 -1.52 -12.00
CA TYR A 138 -17.47 -2.97 -12.06
C TYR A 138 -17.94 -3.49 -13.43
N LYS A 139 -17.15 -4.40 -14.01
CA LYS A 139 -17.50 -5.11 -15.24
C LYS A 139 -17.24 -6.59 -15.05
N SER A 140 -18.13 -7.46 -15.50
CA SER A 140 -17.86 -8.89 -15.51
C SER A 140 -16.84 -9.26 -16.59
N MET A 141 -16.14 -10.38 -16.40
CA MET A 141 -15.18 -10.83 -17.41
C MET A 141 -15.82 -11.10 -18.78
N LYS A 142 -17.05 -11.56 -18.80
CA LYS A 142 -17.82 -11.77 -20.04
C LYS A 142 -17.99 -10.51 -20.86
N SER A 143 -18.07 -9.34 -20.23
CA SER A 143 -18.23 -8.04 -20.91
C SER A 143 -17.02 -7.62 -21.76
N TYR A 144 -15.88 -8.30 -21.62
CA TYR A 144 -14.70 -8.05 -22.46
C TYR A 144 -14.79 -8.67 -23.85
N PHE A 145 -15.77 -9.57 -24.06
CA PHE A 145 -15.98 -10.30 -25.30
C PHE A 145 -17.24 -9.77 -25.98
N VAL A 146 -17.05 -8.93 -26.97
CA VAL A 146 -18.17 -8.30 -27.72
C VAL A 146 -18.74 -9.28 -28.73
N ASP A 147 -20.07 -9.30 -28.85
CA ASP A 147 -20.82 -10.07 -29.85
C ASP A 147 -20.55 -11.59 -29.85
N LEU A 148 -20.14 -12.14 -28.70
CA LEU A 148 -19.89 -13.57 -28.58
C LEU A 148 -21.21 -14.35 -28.45
N PRO A 149 -21.47 -15.36 -29.31
CA PRO A 149 -22.63 -16.22 -29.17
C PRO A 149 -22.70 -16.91 -27.80
N GLN A 150 -23.89 -17.00 -27.22
CA GLN A 150 -24.08 -17.50 -25.84
C GLN A 150 -23.49 -18.91 -25.64
N VAL A 151 -23.53 -19.79 -26.67
CA VAL A 151 -22.96 -21.14 -26.60
C VAL A 151 -21.46 -21.15 -26.31
N LEU A 152 -20.75 -20.06 -26.60
CA LEU A 152 -19.29 -19.90 -26.37
C LEU A 152 -18.97 -19.32 -24.99
N HIS A 153 -19.95 -18.84 -24.22
CA HIS A 153 -19.70 -18.22 -22.91
C HIS A 153 -19.09 -19.21 -21.90
N SER A 154 -19.36 -20.53 -22.05
CA SER A 154 -18.79 -21.57 -21.18
C SER A 154 -17.27 -21.75 -21.32
N PHE A 155 -16.66 -21.17 -22.35
CA PHE A 155 -15.22 -21.23 -22.56
C PHE A 155 -14.49 -19.98 -22.01
N ILE A 156 -15.23 -19.00 -21.48
CA ILE A 156 -14.64 -17.84 -20.84
C ILE A 156 -14.32 -18.21 -19.39
N PRO A 157 -13.06 -18.03 -18.90
CA PRO A 157 -12.77 -18.09 -17.47
C PRO A 157 -13.62 -17.03 -16.77
N ASP A 158 -14.52 -17.43 -15.88
CA ASP A 158 -15.46 -16.51 -15.25
C ASP A 158 -15.33 -16.58 -13.73
N PHE A 159 -15.08 -15.45 -13.11
CA PHE A 159 -15.04 -15.27 -11.67
C PHE A 159 -15.33 -13.80 -11.33
N ASP A 160 -15.80 -13.58 -10.12
CA ASP A 160 -16.07 -12.24 -9.60
C ASP A 160 -14.95 -11.76 -8.68
N TYR A 161 -14.88 -10.44 -8.49
CA TYR A 161 -14.06 -9.82 -7.46
C TYR A 161 -14.89 -8.80 -6.67
N LEU A 162 -14.54 -8.58 -5.42
CA LEU A 162 -15.13 -7.53 -4.59
C LEU A 162 -14.45 -6.21 -4.91
N LEU A 163 -15.22 -5.19 -5.25
CA LEU A 163 -14.73 -3.85 -5.51
C LEU A 163 -15.15 -2.91 -4.38
N PHE A 164 -14.18 -2.35 -3.67
CA PHE A 164 -14.37 -1.30 -2.67
C PHE A 164 -13.74 -0.01 -3.19
N SER A 165 -14.56 0.88 -3.73
CA SER A 165 -14.12 2.22 -4.17
C SER A 165 -14.26 3.19 -3.00
N LEU A 166 -13.15 3.52 -2.35
CA LEU A 166 -13.15 4.47 -1.21
C LEU A 166 -13.64 5.84 -1.64
N SER A 167 -13.37 6.23 -2.89
CA SER A 167 -13.84 7.52 -3.45
C SER A 167 -15.36 7.60 -3.57
N ASP A 168 -16.05 6.46 -3.73
CA ASP A 168 -17.51 6.40 -3.83
C ASP A 168 -18.21 6.26 -2.45
N MET A 169 -17.46 5.93 -1.39
CA MET A 169 -18.00 5.79 -0.03
C MET A 169 -18.15 7.17 0.62
N ALA A 170 -19.23 7.36 1.40
CA ALA A 170 -19.40 8.59 2.18
C ALA A 170 -18.35 8.67 3.31
N ASP A 171 -17.90 9.89 3.65
CA ASP A 171 -16.95 10.10 4.76
C ASP A 171 -17.51 9.58 6.09
N ASP A 172 -18.78 9.82 6.39
CA ASP A 172 -19.43 9.32 7.59
C ASP A 172 -19.36 7.79 7.70
N GLN A 173 -19.46 7.10 6.58
CA GLN A 173 -19.31 5.63 6.55
C GLN A 173 -17.88 5.21 6.93
N LEU A 174 -16.85 5.86 6.38
CA LEU A 174 -15.45 5.57 6.70
C LEU A 174 -15.10 5.98 8.13
N ILE A 175 -15.63 7.10 8.60
CA ILE A 175 -15.45 7.62 9.97
C ILE A 175 -16.09 6.68 11.00
N SER A 176 -17.22 6.04 10.67
CA SER A 176 -17.93 5.13 11.57
C SER A 176 -17.24 3.77 11.77
N ILE A 177 -16.23 3.44 10.96
CA ILE A 177 -15.44 2.20 11.11
C ILE A 177 -14.82 2.16 12.51
N LYS A 178 -15.02 1.06 13.22
CA LYS A 178 -14.58 0.89 14.62
C LYS A 178 -13.06 0.83 14.74
N ASN A 179 -12.40 0.14 13.81
CA ASN A 179 -10.95 0.10 13.79
C ASN A 179 -10.40 1.46 13.36
N VAL A 180 -9.77 2.17 14.31
CA VAL A 180 -9.27 3.53 14.14
C VAL A 180 -8.24 3.62 13.03
N ILE A 181 -7.31 2.65 12.95
CA ILE A 181 -6.25 2.61 11.93
C ILE A 181 -6.87 2.44 10.55
N LEU A 182 -7.84 1.53 10.39
CA LEU A 182 -8.57 1.34 9.13
C LEU A 182 -9.32 2.61 8.72
N SER A 183 -10.12 3.18 9.64
CA SER A 183 -10.89 4.40 9.41
C SER A 183 -9.99 5.54 8.93
N MET A 184 -8.91 5.82 9.65
CA MET A 184 -7.96 6.87 9.32
C MET A 184 -7.24 6.61 8.00
N SER A 185 -6.79 5.38 7.76
CA SER A 185 -6.08 5.03 6.52
C SER A 185 -6.99 5.11 5.30
N ALA A 186 -8.24 4.66 5.42
CA ALA A 186 -9.22 4.76 4.33
C ALA A 186 -9.51 6.24 3.98
N MET A 187 -9.65 7.10 4.99
CA MET A 187 -9.81 8.54 4.79
C MET A 187 -8.56 9.18 4.16
N LEU A 188 -7.35 8.82 4.60
CA LEU A 188 -6.09 9.30 4.00
C LEU A 188 -5.97 8.90 2.52
N LEU A 189 -6.28 7.66 2.19
CA LEU A 189 -6.27 7.17 0.81
C LEU A 189 -7.32 7.89 -0.03
N LYS A 190 -8.56 7.98 0.45
CA LYS A 190 -9.67 8.64 -0.26
C LYS A 190 -9.35 10.08 -0.61
N HIS A 191 -8.86 10.85 0.34
CA HIS A 191 -8.61 12.29 0.21
C HIS A 191 -7.18 12.64 -0.26
N SER A 192 -6.41 11.64 -0.69
CA SER A 192 -5.02 11.85 -1.14
C SER A 192 -4.90 12.69 -2.42
N HIS A 193 -5.98 12.81 -3.19
CA HIS A 193 -6.04 13.57 -4.44
C HIS A 193 -6.75 14.94 -4.27
N ASP A 194 -7.23 15.25 -3.07
CA ASP A 194 -7.90 16.51 -2.79
C ASP A 194 -6.93 17.69 -2.85
N GLU A 195 -7.47 18.88 -3.07
CA GLU A 195 -6.70 20.11 -2.88
C GLU A 195 -6.30 20.26 -1.41
N ASN A 196 -5.15 20.92 -1.16
CA ASN A 196 -4.56 21.04 0.17
C ASN A 196 -5.54 21.59 1.21
N ASP A 197 -6.31 22.60 0.85
CA ASP A 197 -7.27 23.25 1.78
C ASP A 197 -8.41 22.29 2.18
N GLU A 198 -8.90 21.45 1.25
CA GLU A 198 -9.92 20.45 1.53
C GLU A 198 -9.35 19.34 2.42
N PHE A 199 -8.15 18.86 2.11
CA PHE A 199 -7.47 17.86 2.95
C PHE A 199 -7.24 18.39 4.39
N LEU A 200 -6.83 19.64 4.55
CA LEU A 200 -6.62 20.25 5.86
C LEU A 200 -7.91 20.39 6.70
N LYS A 201 -9.08 20.43 6.08
CA LYS A 201 -10.38 20.42 6.81
C LYS A 201 -10.61 19.12 7.58
N LEU A 202 -9.95 18.01 7.22
CA LEU A 202 -10.02 16.74 7.93
C LEU A 202 -9.19 16.72 9.21
N THR A 203 -8.38 17.77 9.47
CA THR A 203 -7.50 17.82 10.66
C THR A 203 -8.24 17.56 11.98
N PRO A 204 -9.44 18.12 12.26
CA PRO A 204 -10.17 17.82 13.49
C PRO A 204 -10.50 16.33 13.66
N PHE A 205 -10.88 15.66 12.58
CA PHE A 205 -11.12 14.22 12.56
C PHE A 205 -9.86 13.43 12.94
N TRP A 206 -8.72 13.73 12.31
CA TRP A 206 -7.45 13.08 12.64
C TRP A 206 -7.09 13.24 14.12
N LEU A 207 -7.29 14.44 14.66
CA LEU A 207 -6.98 14.76 16.05
C LEU A 207 -7.81 13.97 17.06
N GLU A 208 -9.08 13.75 16.77
CA GLU A 208 -9.96 12.98 17.64
C GLU A 208 -9.65 11.48 17.55
N LYS A 209 -9.52 10.94 16.35
CA LYS A 209 -9.29 9.51 16.12
C LYS A 209 -7.95 9.03 16.67
N ILE A 210 -6.87 9.80 16.52
CA ILE A 210 -5.55 9.43 17.08
C ILE A 210 -5.60 9.22 18.60
N LYS A 211 -6.43 9.97 19.33
CA LYS A 211 -6.56 9.82 20.79
C LYS A 211 -7.17 8.48 21.22
N GLU A 212 -7.88 7.80 20.32
CA GLU A 212 -8.46 6.50 20.58
C GLU A 212 -7.41 5.36 20.56
N LEU A 213 -6.22 5.60 19.99
CA LEU A 213 -5.12 4.65 19.93
C LEU A 213 -4.27 4.70 21.20
N ASP A 214 -3.66 3.57 21.58
CA ASP A 214 -2.63 3.57 22.63
C ASP A 214 -1.34 4.29 22.17
N ALA A 215 -0.41 4.52 23.09
CA ALA A 215 0.78 5.32 22.82
C ALA A 215 1.69 4.72 21.72
N GLN A 216 1.81 3.38 21.65
CA GLN A 216 2.63 2.71 20.65
C GLN A 216 1.92 2.74 19.27
N GLN A 217 0.64 2.44 19.24
CA GLN A 217 -0.17 2.52 18.02
C GLN A 217 -0.21 3.93 17.45
N GLN A 218 -0.33 4.97 18.32
CA GLN A 218 -0.22 6.37 17.90
C GLN A 218 1.11 6.64 17.19
N LEU A 219 2.21 6.22 17.80
CA LEU A 219 3.55 6.44 17.26
C LEU A 219 3.73 5.80 15.89
N ASP A 220 3.38 4.51 15.77
CA ASP A 220 3.55 3.74 14.54
C ASP A 220 2.65 4.27 13.43
N PHE A 221 1.38 4.59 13.75
CA PHE A 221 0.45 5.15 12.78
C PHE A 221 0.85 6.55 12.32
N ILE A 222 1.23 7.44 13.26
CA ILE A 222 1.64 8.81 12.93
C ILE A 222 2.87 8.80 12.03
N ARG A 223 3.85 7.91 12.29
CA ARG A 223 5.03 7.77 11.43
C ARG A 223 4.64 7.39 10.01
N SER A 224 3.82 6.38 9.85
CA SER A 224 3.34 5.89 8.56
C SER A 224 2.53 6.95 7.82
N ALA A 225 1.54 7.55 8.50
CA ALA A 225 0.71 8.61 7.95
C ALA A 225 1.51 9.86 7.57
N PHE A 226 2.51 10.25 8.38
CA PHE A 226 3.38 11.39 8.09
C PHE A 226 4.18 11.16 6.79
N VAL A 227 4.83 9.99 6.67
CA VAL A 227 5.58 9.61 5.45
C VAL A 227 4.65 9.59 4.24
N TYR A 228 3.44 9.06 4.41
CA TYR A 228 2.45 9.03 3.35
C TYR A 228 2.03 10.43 2.90
N ILE A 229 1.62 11.29 3.84
CA ILE A 229 1.19 12.67 3.57
C ILE A 229 2.30 13.47 2.89
N GLN A 230 3.53 13.35 3.38
CA GLN A 230 4.68 14.07 2.80
C GLN A 230 4.95 13.71 1.34
N ASN A 231 4.72 12.45 0.96
CA ASN A 231 5.08 11.96 -0.36
C ASN A 231 3.90 11.87 -1.33
N ALA A 232 2.68 11.70 -0.83
CA ALA A 232 1.46 11.55 -1.65
C ALA A 232 0.72 12.87 -1.84
N ILE A 233 0.78 13.77 -0.84
CA ILE A 233 0.01 15.01 -0.81
C ILE A 233 0.96 16.20 -0.94
N ASN A 234 0.63 17.15 -1.82
CA ASN A 234 1.46 18.32 -2.12
C ASN A 234 1.47 19.38 -0.99
N LEU A 235 1.54 18.93 0.27
CA LEU A 235 1.66 19.83 1.41
C LEU A 235 3.11 20.26 1.61
N THR A 236 3.30 21.53 2.00
CA THR A 236 4.63 22.04 2.32
C THR A 236 5.13 21.47 3.65
N ASN A 237 6.45 21.38 3.81
CA ASN A 237 7.10 20.96 5.07
C ASN A 237 6.74 21.84 6.28
N LYS A 238 6.02 22.95 6.09
CA LYS A 238 5.49 23.81 7.18
C LYS A 238 4.06 23.46 7.55
N GLU A 239 3.26 22.97 6.59
CA GLU A 239 1.85 22.62 6.81
C GLU A 239 1.71 21.26 7.50
N ILE A 240 2.53 20.28 7.13
CA ILE A 240 2.48 18.94 7.70
C ILE A 240 2.66 18.93 9.23
N PRO A 241 3.68 19.60 9.83
CA PRO A 241 3.79 19.67 11.30
C PRO A 241 2.58 20.31 11.95
N THR A 242 1.92 21.28 11.27
CA THR A 242 0.74 21.97 11.80
C THR A 242 -0.44 21.02 12.01
N ILE A 243 -0.58 19.99 11.17
CA ILE A 243 -1.60 18.95 11.33
C ILE A 243 -1.35 18.19 12.65
N PHE A 244 -0.12 17.80 12.92
CA PHE A 244 0.24 16.97 14.08
C PHE A 244 0.50 17.76 15.36
N THR A 245 0.88 19.05 15.30
CA THR A 245 1.16 19.89 16.48
C THR A 245 -0.06 20.13 17.36
N ARG A 246 -1.28 19.97 16.82
CA ARG A 246 -2.53 20.13 17.57
C ARG A 246 -2.95 18.88 18.34
N VAL A 247 -2.33 17.73 18.10
CA VAL A 247 -2.77 16.44 18.69
C VAL A 247 -2.42 16.33 20.17
N SER A 248 -1.19 16.52 20.54
CA SER A 248 -0.71 16.64 21.93
C SER A 248 0.76 17.06 21.92
N LYS A 249 1.28 17.52 23.10
CA LYS A 249 2.72 17.80 23.23
C LYS A 249 3.59 16.57 22.91
N ASN A 250 3.14 15.37 23.27
CA ASN A 250 3.88 14.14 22.97
C ASN A 250 3.87 13.82 21.48
N VAL A 251 2.73 13.92 20.81
CA VAL A 251 2.60 13.70 19.36
C VAL A 251 3.39 14.73 18.57
N ASN A 252 3.40 15.99 19.05
CA ASN A 252 4.20 17.05 18.43
C ASN A 252 5.71 16.73 18.51
N ASN A 253 6.21 16.31 19.68
CA ASN A 253 7.60 15.90 19.83
C ASN A 253 7.95 14.71 18.92
N ILE A 254 7.05 13.73 18.82
CA ILE A 254 7.18 12.56 17.95
C ILE A 254 7.20 13.00 16.47
N ALA A 255 6.23 13.80 16.04
CA ALA A 255 6.16 14.30 14.66
C ALA A 255 7.38 15.12 14.28
N MET A 256 7.89 15.99 15.17
CA MET A 256 9.12 16.74 14.95
C MET A 256 10.34 15.83 14.89
N THR A 257 10.44 14.83 15.77
CA THR A 257 11.54 13.85 15.76
C THR A 257 11.52 13.03 14.48
N ILE A 258 10.33 12.59 14.03
CA ILE A 258 10.17 11.86 12.78
C ILE A 258 10.54 12.74 11.59
N ALA A 259 10.08 13.99 11.55
CA ALA A 259 10.43 14.95 10.49
C ALA A 259 11.94 15.18 10.43
N ASP A 260 12.61 15.29 11.57
CA ASP A 260 14.08 15.43 11.64
C ASP A 260 14.79 14.16 11.19
N HIS A 261 14.33 12.98 11.60
CA HIS A 261 14.87 11.69 11.11
C HIS A 261 14.70 11.54 9.59
N ILE A 262 13.51 11.84 9.06
CA ILE A 262 13.27 11.78 7.61
C ILE A 262 14.20 12.75 6.87
N ARG A 263 14.36 13.98 7.36
CA ARG A 263 15.31 14.95 6.76
C ARG A 263 16.75 14.45 6.77
N ILE A 264 17.14 13.73 7.82
CA ILE A 264 18.48 13.13 7.92
C ILE A 264 18.60 11.99 6.92
N GLU A 265 17.62 11.09 6.86
CA GLU A 265 17.58 9.97 5.91
C GLU A 265 17.56 10.48 4.46
N GLU A 266 16.73 11.48 4.12
CA GLU A 266 16.70 12.08 2.79
C GLU A 266 18.06 12.71 2.41
N ARG A 267 18.70 13.43 3.34
CA ARG A 267 20.04 13.97 3.11
C ARG A 267 21.08 12.87 2.91
N GLU A 268 21.00 11.80 3.67
CA GLU A 268 21.90 10.66 3.53
C GLU A 268 21.69 9.94 2.20
N MET A 269 20.42 9.69 1.80
CA MET A 269 20.09 9.09 0.50
C MET A 269 20.55 9.96 -0.67
N THR A 270 20.26 11.27 -0.63
CA THR A 270 20.70 12.22 -1.66
C THR A 270 22.23 12.29 -1.74
N THR A 271 22.91 12.27 -0.60
CA THR A 271 24.37 12.24 -0.53
C THR A 271 24.92 10.94 -1.14
N LEU A 272 24.29 9.81 -0.85
CA LEU A 272 24.66 8.48 -1.38
C LEU A 272 24.48 8.42 -2.89
N GLU A 273 23.34 8.91 -3.42
CA GLU A 273 23.10 8.99 -4.87
C GLU A 273 24.11 9.90 -5.58
N HIS A 274 24.41 11.06 -5.01
CA HIS A 274 25.42 11.97 -5.57
C HIS A 274 26.83 11.34 -5.53
N ILE A 275 27.22 10.71 -4.42
CA ILE A 275 28.51 10.00 -4.32
C ILE A 275 28.58 8.88 -5.36
N LYS A 276 27.50 8.08 -5.52
CA LYS A 276 27.42 7.03 -6.54
C LYS A 276 27.62 7.61 -7.95
N GLY A 277 26.92 8.69 -8.28
CA GLY A 277 27.06 9.36 -9.58
C GLY A 277 28.46 9.95 -9.83
N LEU A 278 29.17 10.39 -8.80
CA LEU A 278 30.55 10.88 -8.93
C LEU A 278 31.56 9.73 -9.07
N LEU A 279 31.35 8.61 -8.39
CA LEU A 279 32.15 7.39 -8.56
C LEU A 279 32.01 6.83 -9.98
N GLU A 280 30.80 6.80 -10.52
CA GLU A 280 30.54 6.36 -11.91
C GLU A 280 31.25 7.26 -12.94
N LYS A 281 31.53 8.52 -12.59
CA LYS A 281 32.33 9.45 -13.39
C LYS A 281 33.83 9.36 -13.14
N GLY A 282 34.30 8.41 -12.32
CA GLY A 282 35.69 8.13 -12.07
C GLY A 282 36.36 9.04 -11.03
N LEU A 283 35.60 9.79 -10.20
CA LEU A 283 36.18 10.58 -9.11
C LEU A 283 36.59 9.65 -7.95
N ASP A 284 37.73 9.93 -7.34
CA ASP A 284 38.21 9.20 -6.17
C ASP A 284 37.57 9.68 -4.85
N ALA A 285 37.79 8.91 -3.77
CA ALA A 285 37.17 9.19 -2.47
C ALA A 285 37.65 10.50 -1.84
N ASP A 286 38.86 10.96 -2.14
CA ASP A 286 39.44 12.16 -1.58
C ASP A 286 38.82 13.40 -2.23
N LEU A 287 38.67 13.41 -3.55
CA LEU A 287 38.00 14.47 -4.30
C LEU A 287 36.51 14.58 -3.93
N ILE A 288 35.84 13.41 -3.75
CA ILE A 288 34.43 13.39 -3.32
C ILE A 288 34.31 13.95 -1.89
N ALA A 289 35.22 13.59 -0.99
CA ALA A 289 35.24 14.09 0.38
C ALA A 289 35.39 15.61 0.45
N ASP A 290 36.26 16.16 -0.38
CA ASP A 290 36.48 17.60 -0.49
C ASP A 290 35.24 18.32 -1.05
N ALA A 291 34.65 17.79 -2.11
CA ALA A 291 33.44 18.32 -2.74
C ALA A 291 32.25 18.42 -1.76
N PHE A 292 32.06 17.39 -0.92
CA PHE A 292 30.97 17.31 0.06
C PHE A 292 31.33 17.90 1.42
N LYS A 293 32.60 18.31 1.64
CA LYS A 293 33.14 18.78 2.93
C LYS A 293 32.85 17.78 4.07
N ILE A 294 33.02 16.48 3.80
CA ILE A 294 32.86 15.40 4.77
C ILE A 294 34.18 14.61 4.91
N PRO A 295 34.40 13.91 6.04
CA PRO A 295 35.59 13.12 6.25
C PRO A 295 35.76 12.02 5.18
N VAL A 296 36.95 11.84 4.65
CA VAL A 296 37.27 10.78 3.65
C VAL A 296 36.86 9.38 4.15
N LYS A 297 36.99 9.12 5.46
CA LYS A 297 36.53 7.87 6.07
C LYS A 297 35.05 7.63 5.81
N LYS A 298 34.18 8.67 5.98
CA LYS A 298 32.73 8.57 5.74
C LYS A 298 32.43 8.26 4.28
N VAL A 299 33.19 8.83 3.34
CA VAL A 299 33.04 8.51 1.90
C VAL A 299 33.43 7.04 1.63
N LYS A 300 34.51 6.55 2.20
CA LYS A 300 34.95 5.15 2.06
C LYS A 300 33.93 4.17 2.64
N ASP A 301 33.33 4.48 3.78
CA ASP A 301 32.26 3.68 4.39
C ASP A 301 30.99 3.63 3.50
N ILE A 302 30.65 4.73 2.86
CA ILE A 302 29.54 4.80 1.88
C ILE A 302 29.86 3.98 0.64
N ILE A 303 31.09 4.07 0.10
CA ILE A 303 31.52 3.30 -1.06
C ILE A 303 31.45 1.79 -0.76
N GLN A 304 31.83 1.37 0.45
CA GLN A 304 31.73 -0.02 0.85
C GLN A 304 30.27 -0.49 0.88
N LYS A 305 29.37 0.29 1.48
CA LYS A 305 27.93 -0.01 1.48
C LYS A 305 27.33 -0.13 0.07
N ILE A 306 27.73 0.73 -0.87
CA ILE A 306 27.30 0.65 -2.27
C ILE A 306 27.78 -0.65 -2.93
N LYS A 307 29.00 -1.09 -2.64
CA LYS A 307 29.53 -2.35 -3.17
C LYS A 307 28.82 -3.56 -2.61
N ASP A 308 28.53 -3.54 -1.30
CA ASP A 308 27.84 -4.65 -0.61
C ASP A 308 26.37 -4.77 -1.06
N SER A 309 25.74 -3.67 -1.50
CA SER A 309 24.36 -3.67 -2.01
C SER A 309 24.24 -4.13 -3.48
N ASN A 310 25.35 -4.28 -4.20
CA ASN A 310 25.39 -4.71 -5.58
C ASN A 310 25.89 -6.18 -5.73
N GLN A 311 26.04 -6.89 -4.62
CA GLN A 311 26.30 -8.33 -4.55
C GLN A 311 25.05 -9.08 -4.09
#